data_941cf29287d7117ff67aa5d93ac5799f
#
_entry.id   941cf29287d7117ff67aa5d93ac5799f
#
_cell.length_a   1.000
_cell.length_b   1.000
_cell.length_c   1.000
_cell.angle_alpha   90.00
_cell.angle_beta   90.00
_cell.angle_gamma   90.00
#
_symmetry.space_group_name_H-M   'P 1'
#
loop_
_entity.id
_entity.type
_entity.pdbx_description
1 polymer ?
#
loop_
_entity_poly.entity_id
_entity_poly.type
_entity_poly.pdbx_seq_one_letter_code
_entity_poly.pdbx_strand_id
1 'polypeptide(L)'
;TFYSHAEQAKLLTKHSQAQTVAHTRLTAAQEEHEQRISALRNVQEENILKASLIESNLGRVEEALRSVNGLLERGMDWGDIERLISMERENGNVVAEIIVGCHFGEGKMVLALREDVESEDEEDDEEDSGEEGDHKISSRQRASKAIKIEVDLGLSAWANAREYFDKKKVAAEKVLSTHASPPFCLESQLPCFVNPRLTGV
;
A
#
# COMPACT_ATOMS: atom_id res chain seq x y z
N THR A 1 35.53 -25.41 49.28
CA THR A 1 34.06 -25.30 49.01
C THR A 1 33.59 -23.88 48.72
N PHE A 2 34.29 -22.83 49.27
CA PHE A 2 33.88 -21.42 49.03
C PHE A 2 34.14 -20.94 47.60
N TYR A 3 35.23 -21.37 46.99
CA TYR A 3 35.56 -21.04 45.59
C TYR A 3 34.59 -21.67 44.59
N SER A 4 34.07 -22.87 44.82
CA SER A 4 33.10 -23.52 43.93
C SER A 4 31.77 -22.80 43.89
N HIS A 5 31.34 -22.18 44.99
CA HIS A 5 30.07 -21.46 45.07
C HIS A 5 30.15 -20.12 44.27
N ALA A 6 31.29 -19.43 44.37
CA ALA A 6 31.52 -18.19 43.59
C ALA A 6 31.61 -18.45 42.07
N GLU A 7 32.19 -19.58 41.67
CA GLU A 7 32.23 -19.99 40.27
C GLU A 7 30.85 -20.38 39.73
N GLN A 8 30.04 -21.11 40.50
CA GLN A 8 28.68 -21.41 40.16
C GLN A 8 27.81 -20.15 40.00
N ALA A 9 27.95 -19.16 40.91
CA ALA A 9 27.24 -17.91 40.79
C ALA A 9 27.64 -17.12 39.53
N LYS A 10 28.91 -17.09 39.15
CA LYS A 10 29.38 -16.49 37.88
C LYS A 10 28.84 -17.21 36.64
N LEU A 11 28.76 -18.52 36.67
CA LEU A 11 28.18 -19.29 35.59
C LEU A 11 26.68 -19.03 35.42
N LEU A 12 25.93 -18.95 36.53
CA LEU A 12 24.51 -18.63 36.52
C LEU A 12 24.25 -17.22 35.98
N THR A 13 25.05 -16.23 36.38
CA THR A 13 24.92 -14.87 35.86
C THR A 13 25.24 -14.78 34.36
N LYS A 14 26.30 -15.46 33.89
CA LYS A 14 26.62 -15.53 32.47
C LYS A 14 25.51 -16.22 31.66
N HIS A 15 24.93 -17.31 32.18
CA HIS A 15 23.83 -18.03 31.54
C HIS A 15 22.58 -17.14 31.46
N SER A 16 22.21 -16.47 32.56
CA SER A 16 21.09 -15.54 32.58
C SER A 16 21.30 -14.37 31.58
N GLN A 17 22.49 -13.78 31.51
CA GLN A 17 22.81 -12.74 30.56
C GLN A 17 22.74 -13.25 29.10
N ALA A 18 23.23 -14.45 28.83
CA ALA A 18 23.14 -15.06 27.52
C ALA A 18 21.67 -15.32 27.11
N GLN A 19 20.84 -15.76 28.04
CA GLN A 19 19.41 -15.94 27.79
C GLN A 19 18.69 -14.62 27.50
N THR A 20 18.96 -13.56 28.27
CA THR A 20 18.35 -12.25 28.01
C THR A 20 18.77 -11.69 26.65
N VAL A 21 20.05 -11.80 26.27
CA VAL A 21 20.52 -11.37 24.95
C VAL A 21 19.90 -12.21 23.83
N ALA A 22 19.78 -13.51 24.01
CA ALA A 22 19.13 -14.37 23.02
C ALA A 22 17.64 -14.03 22.87
N HIS A 23 16.94 -13.79 23.98
CA HIS A 23 15.54 -13.40 23.97
C HIS A 23 15.33 -12.04 23.28
N THR A 24 16.15 -11.02 23.59
CA THR A 24 16.04 -9.72 22.94
C THR A 24 16.34 -9.77 21.43
N ARG A 25 17.26 -10.62 21.00
CA ARG A 25 17.49 -10.85 19.56
C ARG A 25 16.32 -11.54 18.88
N LEU A 26 15.71 -12.51 19.56
CA LEU A 26 14.57 -13.21 19.03
C LEU A 26 13.36 -12.28 18.87
N THR A 27 13.06 -11.48 19.90
CA THR A 27 11.94 -10.52 19.85
C THR A 27 12.16 -9.48 18.76
N ALA A 28 13.38 -8.92 18.65
CA ALA A 28 13.70 -7.97 17.60
C ALA A 28 13.56 -8.57 16.18
N ALA A 29 13.98 -9.82 15.99
CA ALA A 29 13.80 -10.50 14.72
C ALA A 29 12.32 -10.80 14.38
N GLN A 30 11.52 -11.11 15.39
CA GLN A 30 10.07 -11.30 15.23
C GLN A 30 9.38 -9.98 14.87
N GLU A 31 9.69 -8.89 15.57
CA GLU A 31 9.16 -7.56 15.29
C GLU A 31 9.53 -7.08 13.87
N GLU A 32 10.77 -7.28 13.44
CA GLU A 32 11.20 -6.93 12.08
C GLU A 32 10.43 -7.74 11.03
N HIS A 33 10.22 -9.02 11.29
CA HIS A 33 9.48 -9.91 10.38
C HIS A 33 8.01 -9.47 10.28
N GLU A 34 7.37 -9.14 11.40
CA GLU A 34 5.99 -8.67 11.43
C GLU A 34 5.82 -7.31 10.75
N GLN A 35 6.76 -6.39 10.96
CA GLN A 35 6.79 -5.11 10.26
C GLN A 35 6.90 -5.30 8.74
N ARG A 36 7.73 -6.23 8.28
CA ARG A 36 7.87 -6.56 6.85
C ARG A 36 6.57 -7.09 6.25
N ILE A 37 5.89 -7.98 6.98
CA ILE A 37 4.58 -8.51 6.55
C ILE A 37 3.53 -7.41 6.51
N SER A 38 3.47 -6.57 7.54
CA SER A 38 2.55 -5.43 7.60
C SER A 38 2.79 -4.45 6.44
N ALA A 39 4.04 -4.11 6.14
CA ALA A 39 4.39 -3.24 5.02
C ALA A 39 3.93 -3.84 3.66
N LEU A 40 4.11 -5.14 3.46
CA LEU A 40 3.64 -5.82 2.24
C LEU A 40 2.11 -5.84 2.12
N ARG A 41 1.39 -6.01 3.23
CA ARG A 41 -0.08 -5.91 3.25
C ARG A 41 -0.56 -4.51 2.91
N ASN A 42 0.07 -3.48 3.47
CA ASN A 42 -0.26 -2.09 3.14
C ASN A 42 -0.07 -1.81 1.64
N VAL A 43 1.04 -2.29 1.05
CA VAL A 43 1.26 -2.18 -0.42
C VAL A 43 0.18 -2.92 -1.20
N GLN A 44 -0.28 -4.07 -0.72
CA GLN A 44 -1.36 -4.82 -1.34
C GLN A 44 -2.68 -4.03 -1.31
N GLU A 45 -3.04 -3.46 -0.16
CA GLU A 45 -4.25 -2.65 0.02
C GLU A 45 -4.21 -1.37 -0.83
N GLU A 46 -3.08 -0.68 -0.86
CA GLU A 46 -2.88 0.48 -1.74
C GLU A 46 -3.08 0.16 -3.21
N ASN A 47 -2.55 -0.99 -3.68
CA ASN A 47 -2.71 -1.38 -5.08
C ASN A 47 -4.16 -1.75 -5.42
N ILE A 48 -4.90 -2.37 -4.47
CA ILE A 48 -6.33 -2.62 -4.63
C ILE A 48 -7.09 -1.30 -4.77
N LEU A 49 -6.83 -0.37 -3.86
CA LEU A 49 -7.50 0.92 -3.84
C LEU A 49 -7.23 1.73 -5.12
N LYS A 50 -5.97 1.76 -5.59
CA LYS A 50 -5.60 2.41 -6.85
C LYS A 50 -6.31 1.79 -8.05
N ALA A 51 -6.37 0.46 -8.13
CA ALA A 51 -7.06 -0.25 -9.20
C ALA A 51 -8.57 0.05 -9.18
N SER A 52 -9.22 -0.03 -8.03
CA SER A 52 -10.64 0.27 -7.85
C SER A 52 -10.99 1.70 -8.23
N LEU A 53 -10.14 2.68 -7.84
CA LEU A 53 -10.33 4.08 -8.22
C LEU A 53 -10.21 4.33 -9.73
N ILE A 54 -9.31 3.61 -10.43
CA ILE A 54 -9.24 3.69 -11.89
C ILE A 54 -10.51 3.09 -12.50
N GLU A 55 -11.01 1.96 -11.98
CA GLU A 55 -12.23 1.31 -12.48
C GLU A 55 -13.47 2.18 -12.27
N SER A 56 -13.63 2.80 -11.10
CA SER A 56 -14.75 3.71 -10.82
C SER A 56 -14.73 4.96 -11.71
N ASN A 57 -13.53 5.43 -12.09
CA ASN A 57 -13.35 6.62 -12.91
C ASN A 57 -12.93 6.32 -14.35
N LEU A 58 -13.25 5.13 -14.86
CA LEU A 58 -12.73 4.62 -16.13
C LEU A 58 -12.89 5.60 -17.30
N GLY A 59 -14.08 6.16 -17.46
CA GLY A 59 -14.40 7.11 -18.54
C GLY A 59 -13.53 8.37 -18.49
N ARG A 60 -13.36 8.96 -17.30
CA ARG A 60 -12.55 10.16 -17.10
C ARG A 60 -11.06 9.88 -17.31
N VAL A 61 -10.57 8.74 -16.84
CA VAL A 61 -9.17 8.31 -17.04
C VAL A 61 -8.89 8.06 -18.51
N GLU A 62 -9.79 7.39 -19.23
CA GLU A 62 -9.66 7.14 -20.66
C GLU A 62 -9.67 8.42 -21.47
N GLU A 63 -10.51 9.39 -21.10
CA GLU A 63 -10.58 10.69 -21.74
C GLU A 63 -9.28 11.52 -21.49
N ALA A 64 -8.75 11.47 -20.27
CA ALA A 64 -7.48 12.11 -19.93
C ALA A 64 -6.31 11.51 -20.74
N LEU A 65 -6.22 10.19 -20.80
CA LEU A 65 -5.21 9.48 -21.60
C LEU A 65 -5.30 9.86 -23.09
N ARG A 66 -6.52 9.82 -23.65
CA ARG A 66 -6.77 10.17 -25.06
C ARG A 66 -6.41 11.63 -25.37
N SER A 67 -6.75 12.54 -24.47
CA SER A 67 -6.46 13.95 -24.63
C SER A 67 -4.95 14.24 -24.66
N VAL A 68 -4.21 13.69 -23.69
CA VAL A 68 -2.75 13.87 -23.61
C VAL A 68 -2.04 13.20 -24.79
N ASN A 69 -2.42 11.97 -25.14
CA ASN A 69 -1.85 11.26 -26.28
C ASN A 69 -2.13 12.00 -27.60
N GLY A 70 -3.34 12.54 -27.78
CA GLY A 70 -3.68 13.32 -28.95
C GLY A 70 -2.86 14.62 -29.09
N LEU A 71 -2.42 15.23 -27.98
CA LEU A 71 -1.50 16.37 -28.00
C LEU A 71 -0.08 15.93 -28.35
N LEU A 72 0.38 14.80 -27.82
CA LEU A 72 1.70 14.22 -28.15
C LEU A 72 1.78 13.81 -29.63
N GLU A 73 0.74 13.20 -30.19
CA GLU A 73 0.67 12.82 -31.60
C GLU A 73 0.74 14.05 -32.54
N ARG A 74 0.23 15.17 -32.09
CA ARG A 74 0.34 16.45 -32.84
C ARG A 74 1.74 17.07 -32.78
N GLY A 75 2.66 16.46 -32.01
CA GLY A 75 4.04 16.95 -31.85
C GLY A 75 4.15 18.19 -30.96
N MET A 76 3.19 18.38 -30.04
CA MET A 76 3.24 19.49 -29.08
C MET A 76 4.36 19.24 -28.06
N ASP A 77 5.10 20.33 -27.74
CA ASP A 77 6.17 20.23 -26.73
C ASP A 77 5.61 19.96 -25.30
N TRP A 78 6.36 19.25 -24.51
CA TRP A 78 5.94 18.83 -23.16
C TRP A 78 5.57 20.01 -22.26
N GLY A 79 6.36 21.10 -22.33
CA GLY A 79 6.08 22.32 -21.58
C GLY A 79 4.81 23.05 -22.06
N ASP A 80 4.45 22.93 -23.33
CA ASP A 80 3.21 23.49 -23.86
C ASP A 80 1.99 22.66 -23.43
N ILE A 81 2.12 21.34 -23.37
CA ILE A 81 1.07 20.44 -22.86
C ILE A 81 0.79 20.74 -21.38
N GLU A 82 1.81 20.90 -20.54
CA GLU A 82 1.63 21.25 -19.13
C GLU A 82 0.94 22.61 -18.95
N ARG A 83 1.32 23.60 -19.74
CA ARG A 83 0.67 24.92 -19.73
C ARG A 83 -0.79 24.84 -20.17
N LEU A 84 -1.09 24.06 -21.21
CA LEU A 84 -2.45 23.85 -21.68
C LEU A 84 -3.32 23.17 -20.63
N ILE A 85 -2.83 22.10 -19.97
CA ILE A 85 -3.52 21.41 -18.89
C ILE A 85 -3.81 22.39 -17.73
N SER A 86 -2.84 23.23 -17.38
CA SER A 86 -3.03 24.22 -16.32
C SER A 86 -4.10 25.26 -16.66
N MET A 87 -4.10 25.74 -17.88
CA MET A 87 -5.09 26.69 -18.39
C MET A 87 -6.50 26.06 -18.46
N GLU A 88 -6.60 24.83 -18.93
CA GLU A 88 -7.86 24.10 -18.97
C GLU A 88 -8.41 23.82 -17.57
N ARG A 89 -7.55 23.59 -16.60
CA ARG A 89 -7.94 23.44 -15.19
C ARG A 89 -8.52 24.74 -14.63
N GLU A 90 -7.92 25.88 -14.94
CA GLU A 90 -8.44 27.21 -14.57
C GLU A 90 -9.79 27.49 -15.23
N ASN A 91 -10.02 26.99 -16.42
CA ASN A 91 -11.29 27.08 -17.14
C ASN A 91 -12.38 26.13 -16.56
N GLY A 92 -12.05 25.30 -15.58
CA GLY A 92 -13.00 24.38 -14.95
C GLY A 92 -13.22 23.08 -15.75
N ASN A 93 -12.27 22.69 -16.60
CA ASN A 93 -12.34 21.42 -17.32
C ASN A 93 -12.15 20.25 -16.33
N VAL A 94 -13.17 19.43 -16.16
CA VAL A 94 -13.20 18.30 -15.22
C VAL A 94 -12.06 17.30 -15.48
N VAL A 95 -11.72 17.07 -16.74
CA VAL A 95 -10.64 16.15 -17.12
C VAL A 95 -9.27 16.75 -16.77
N ALA A 96 -9.07 18.04 -16.98
CA ALA A 96 -7.84 18.71 -16.60
C ALA A 96 -7.66 18.82 -15.08
N GLU A 97 -8.76 18.84 -14.34
CA GLU A 97 -8.75 18.88 -12.87
C GLU A 97 -8.14 17.62 -12.25
N ILE A 98 -8.43 16.44 -12.81
CA ILE A 98 -7.90 15.18 -12.32
C ILE A 98 -6.42 14.96 -12.67
N ILE A 99 -5.87 15.63 -13.68
CA ILE A 99 -4.47 15.52 -14.09
C ILE A 99 -3.61 16.37 -13.15
N VAL A 100 -2.77 15.76 -12.33
CA VAL A 100 -1.86 16.45 -11.41
C VAL A 100 -0.59 16.87 -12.12
N GLY A 101 -0.06 16.00 -12.97
CA GLY A 101 1.17 16.23 -13.71
C GLY A 101 1.50 15.09 -14.66
N CYS A 102 2.44 15.33 -15.55
CA CYS A 102 2.89 14.34 -16.52
C CYS A 102 4.40 14.13 -16.41
N HIS A 103 4.83 12.88 -16.43
CA HIS A 103 6.23 12.46 -16.48
C HIS A 103 6.53 11.90 -17.87
N PHE A 104 6.57 12.76 -18.88
CA PHE A 104 6.72 12.37 -20.28
C PHE A 104 7.99 11.56 -20.56
N GLY A 105 9.07 11.81 -19.82
CA GLY A 105 10.32 11.05 -19.94
C GLY A 105 10.17 9.57 -19.56
N GLU A 106 9.16 9.24 -18.73
CA GLU A 106 8.82 7.88 -18.31
C GLU A 106 7.57 7.34 -18.99
N GLY A 107 6.89 8.17 -19.81
CA GLY A 107 5.61 7.82 -20.43
C GLY A 107 4.46 7.70 -19.43
N LYS A 108 4.52 8.40 -18.28
CA LYS A 108 3.54 8.32 -17.22
C LYS A 108 2.82 9.64 -16.97
N MET A 109 1.60 9.53 -16.48
CA MET A 109 0.77 10.63 -16.01
C MET A 109 0.28 10.36 -14.60
N VAL A 110 0.22 11.40 -13.77
CA VAL A 110 -0.29 11.32 -12.40
C VAL A 110 -1.68 11.90 -12.35
N LEU A 111 -2.64 11.10 -11.93
CA LEU A 111 -4.04 11.48 -11.76
C LEU A 111 -4.40 11.55 -10.28
N ALA A 112 -5.24 12.52 -9.90
CA ALA A 112 -5.87 12.61 -8.59
C ALA A 112 -7.31 12.10 -8.68
N LEU A 113 -7.54 10.86 -8.29
CA LEU A 113 -8.86 10.25 -8.34
C LEU A 113 -9.50 10.22 -6.94
N ARG A 114 -10.83 10.31 -6.93
CA ARG A 114 -11.68 10.16 -5.73
C ARG A 114 -12.66 9.02 -5.99
N GLU A 115 -13.15 8.40 -4.93
CA GLU A 115 -14.36 7.59 -5.06
C GLU A 115 -15.50 8.53 -5.42
N ASP A 116 -16.03 8.38 -6.62
CA ASP A 116 -17.33 8.94 -6.95
C ASP A 116 -18.33 8.10 -6.12
N VAL A 117 -18.82 8.67 -5.04
CA VAL A 117 -20.06 8.22 -4.45
C VAL A 117 -21.10 8.61 -5.49
N GLU A 118 -21.43 7.68 -6.39
CA GLU A 118 -22.65 7.81 -7.18
C GLU A 118 -23.76 8.01 -6.15
N SER A 119 -24.26 9.24 -6.05
CA SER A 119 -25.57 9.46 -5.51
C SER A 119 -26.47 8.72 -6.49
N GLU A 120 -26.85 7.49 -6.16
CA GLU A 120 -28.07 6.92 -6.69
C GLU A 120 -29.14 7.94 -6.28
N ASP A 121 -29.47 8.83 -7.22
CA ASP A 121 -30.71 9.56 -7.22
C ASP A 121 -31.81 8.50 -7.32
N GLU A 122 -32.16 7.91 -6.20
CA GLU A 122 -33.47 7.29 -6.04
C GLU A 122 -34.45 8.44 -6.22
N GLU A 123 -35.00 8.52 -7.45
CA GLU A 123 -36.25 9.22 -7.72
C GLU A 123 -37.32 8.55 -6.86
N ASP A 124 -37.37 8.93 -5.60
CA ASP A 124 -38.48 8.59 -4.73
C ASP A 124 -39.56 9.64 -4.97
N ASP A 125 -40.45 9.32 -5.94
CA ASP A 125 -41.78 9.90 -6.07
C ASP A 125 -42.57 9.53 -4.80
N GLU A 126 -42.47 10.32 -3.76
CA GLU A 126 -43.41 10.28 -2.65
C GLU A 126 -43.98 11.69 -2.39
N GLU A 127 -45.27 11.79 -2.77
CA GLU A 127 -46.19 12.87 -2.42
C GLU A 127 -46.28 13.06 -0.90
N ASP A 128 -46.17 14.34 -0.54
CA ASP A 128 -46.93 15.09 0.47
C ASP A 128 -47.30 14.43 1.81
N SER A 129 -46.67 14.88 2.88
CA SER A 129 -47.40 15.48 4.04
C SER A 129 -46.42 16.00 5.07
N GLY A 130 -46.67 17.27 5.48
CA GLY A 130 -45.82 18.02 6.34
C GLY A 130 -45.70 17.49 7.77
N GLU A 131 -44.54 17.77 8.35
CA GLU A 131 -44.39 18.27 9.73
C GLU A 131 -42.97 18.79 9.95
N GLU A 132 -42.88 19.96 10.53
CA GLU A 132 -41.64 20.64 10.89
C GLU A 132 -40.85 19.79 11.89
N GLY A 133 -39.68 19.30 11.45
CA GLY A 133 -38.68 18.69 12.30
C GLY A 133 -37.33 19.09 11.80
N ASP A 134 -36.68 20.03 12.48
CA ASP A 134 -35.33 20.55 12.30
C ASP A 134 -34.29 19.39 12.33
N HIS A 135 -34.20 18.61 11.28
CA HIS A 135 -33.10 17.66 11.03
C HIS A 135 -32.28 18.19 9.87
N LYS A 136 -31.47 19.22 10.17
CA LYS A 136 -30.25 19.50 9.43
C LYS A 136 -29.36 18.27 9.48
N ILE A 137 -29.68 17.27 8.68
CA ILE A 137 -28.72 16.23 8.30
C ILE A 137 -27.66 16.97 7.52
N SER A 138 -26.64 17.39 8.27
CA SER A 138 -25.38 17.83 7.74
C SER A 138 -24.89 16.75 6.78
N SER A 139 -25.17 16.92 5.49
CA SER A 139 -24.45 16.30 4.41
C SER A 139 -22.98 16.80 4.49
N ARG A 140 -22.28 16.38 5.53
CA ARG A 140 -20.84 16.35 5.53
C ARG A 140 -20.49 15.29 4.48
N GLN A 141 -20.50 15.72 3.23
CA GLN A 141 -19.66 15.12 2.22
C GLN A 141 -18.32 14.87 2.90
N ARG A 142 -18.07 13.63 3.27
CA ARG A 142 -16.72 13.18 3.54
C ARG A 142 -16.01 13.46 2.24
N ALA A 143 -15.28 14.57 2.18
CA ALA A 143 -14.39 14.88 1.10
C ALA A 143 -13.38 13.74 1.05
N SER A 144 -13.68 12.71 0.27
CA SER A 144 -12.81 11.58 0.08
C SER A 144 -11.51 12.14 -0.46
N LYS A 145 -10.44 11.95 0.30
CA LYS A 145 -9.13 12.50 -0.01
C LYS A 145 -8.72 11.99 -1.38
N ALA A 146 -8.50 12.88 -2.33
CA ALA A 146 -8.02 12.52 -3.66
C ALA A 146 -6.69 11.75 -3.55
N ILE A 147 -6.63 10.58 -4.16
CA ILE A 147 -5.46 9.72 -4.16
C ILE A 147 -4.73 9.91 -5.48
N LYS A 148 -3.42 10.14 -5.40
CA LYS A 148 -2.57 10.27 -6.57
C LYS A 148 -2.21 8.89 -7.12
N ILE A 149 -2.50 8.67 -8.39
CA ILE A 149 -2.30 7.40 -9.07
C ILE A 149 -1.49 7.67 -10.33
N GLU A 150 -0.42 6.90 -10.53
CA GLU A 150 0.37 6.94 -11.75
C GLU A 150 -0.24 6.00 -12.78
N VAL A 151 -0.46 6.48 -13.99
CA VAL A 151 -0.95 5.70 -15.13
C VAL A 151 0.03 5.80 -16.29
N ASP A 152 0.20 4.73 -17.03
CA ASP A 152 1.01 4.66 -18.24
C ASP A 152 0.22 5.22 -19.42
N LEU A 153 0.83 6.14 -20.16
CA LEU A 153 0.22 6.79 -21.35
C LEU A 153 0.07 5.83 -22.52
N GLY A 154 0.90 4.79 -22.60
CA GLY A 154 0.83 3.77 -23.66
C GLY A 154 -0.23 2.70 -23.44
N LEU A 155 -0.87 2.68 -22.26
CA LEU A 155 -1.88 1.70 -21.89
C LEU A 155 -3.28 2.33 -21.80
N SER A 156 -4.31 1.53 -22.05
CA SER A 156 -5.70 1.95 -21.77
C SER A 156 -5.95 2.05 -20.26
N ALA A 157 -6.98 2.78 -19.85
CA ALA A 157 -7.36 2.88 -18.44
C ALA A 157 -7.58 1.50 -17.80
N TRP A 158 -8.23 0.59 -18.52
CA TRP A 158 -8.46 -0.78 -18.10
C TRP A 158 -7.17 -1.59 -17.93
N ALA A 159 -6.21 -1.42 -18.84
CA ALA A 159 -4.89 -2.07 -18.75
C ALA A 159 -4.08 -1.53 -17.57
N ASN A 160 -4.14 -0.24 -17.28
CA ASN A 160 -3.54 0.38 -16.11
C ASN A 160 -4.13 -0.17 -14.80
N ALA A 161 -5.46 -0.31 -14.69
CA ALA A 161 -6.10 -0.92 -13.53
C ALA A 161 -5.63 -2.37 -13.32
N ARG A 162 -5.57 -3.15 -14.41
CA ARG A 162 -5.09 -4.54 -14.38
C ARG A 162 -3.63 -4.63 -13.90
N GLU A 163 -2.78 -3.70 -14.28
CA GLU A 163 -1.39 -3.66 -13.82
C GLU A 163 -1.30 -3.51 -12.30
N TYR A 164 -2.16 -2.69 -11.69
CA TYR A 164 -2.25 -2.56 -10.23
C TYR A 164 -2.76 -3.83 -9.56
N PHE A 165 -3.73 -4.53 -10.16
CA PHE A 165 -4.14 -5.84 -9.65
C PHE A 165 -3.05 -6.90 -9.75
N ASP A 166 -2.21 -6.86 -10.77
CA ASP A 166 -1.06 -7.77 -10.88
C ASP A 166 0.02 -7.42 -9.84
N LYS A 167 0.29 -6.14 -9.58
CA LYS A 167 1.15 -5.69 -8.47
C LYS A 167 0.63 -6.19 -7.11
N LYS A 168 -0.70 -6.17 -6.88
CA LYS A 168 -1.34 -6.77 -5.70
C LYS A 168 -1.03 -8.26 -5.57
N LYS A 169 -1.15 -9.04 -6.66
CA LYS A 169 -0.88 -10.49 -6.65
C LYS A 169 0.57 -10.77 -6.27
N VAL A 170 1.52 -10.04 -6.86
CA VAL A 170 2.95 -10.14 -6.53
C VAL A 170 3.21 -9.80 -5.06
N ALA A 171 2.55 -8.78 -4.52
CA ALA A 171 2.66 -8.46 -3.10
C ALA A 171 2.10 -9.57 -2.21
N ALA A 172 0.96 -10.17 -2.58
CA ALA A 172 0.37 -11.30 -1.86
C ALA A 172 1.27 -12.54 -1.86
N GLU A 173 1.87 -12.88 -2.98
CA GLU A 173 2.84 -13.99 -3.07
C GLU A 173 4.07 -13.75 -2.18
N LYS A 174 4.57 -12.50 -2.12
CA LYS A 174 5.66 -12.12 -1.22
C LYS A 174 5.25 -12.27 0.25
N VAL A 175 4.02 -11.91 0.62
CA VAL A 175 3.50 -12.13 1.98
C VAL A 175 3.51 -13.62 2.32
N LEU A 176 2.99 -14.47 1.43
CA LEU A 176 2.96 -15.93 1.64
C LEU A 176 4.36 -16.51 1.79
N SER A 177 5.30 -16.13 0.92
CA SER A 177 6.68 -16.61 0.97
C SER A 177 7.40 -16.11 2.24
N THR A 178 7.12 -14.90 2.68
CA THR A 178 7.68 -14.34 3.92
C THR A 178 7.14 -15.07 5.15
N HIS A 179 5.85 -15.41 5.17
CA HIS A 179 5.24 -16.21 6.24
C HIS A 179 5.79 -17.65 6.29
N ALA A 180 6.05 -18.24 5.13
CA ALA A 180 6.57 -19.61 5.04
C ALA A 180 8.04 -19.71 5.47
N SER A 181 8.77 -18.61 5.49
CA SER A 181 10.18 -18.55 5.93
C SER A 181 10.23 -17.97 7.33
N PRO A 182 10.30 -18.79 8.39
CA PRO A 182 10.44 -18.27 9.75
C PRO A 182 11.74 -17.46 9.83
N PRO A 183 11.76 -16.36 10.63
CA PRO A 183 12.86 -15.40 10.68
C PRO A 183 14.18 -15.99 11.17
N PHE A 184 14.16 -17.24 11.60
CA PHE A 184 15.35 -17.89 12.11
C PHE A 184 15.22 -19.43 12.05
N CYS A 185 15.98 -20.06 11.16
CA CYS A 185 16.30 -21.48 11.31
C CYS A 185 17.22 -21.63 12.53
N LEU A 186 16.64 -21.76 13.70
CA LEU A 186 17.34 -21.95 14.99
C LEU A 186 17.98 -23.35 15.11
N GLU A 187 17.89 -24.15 14.06
CA GLU A 187 18.34 -25.54 14.11
C GLU A 187 19.87 -25.74 13.93
N SER A 188 20.61 -24.71 13.57
CA SER A 188 22.05 -24.85 13.29
C SER A 188 23.03 -24.31 14.33
N GLN A 189 22.56 -23.76 15.47
CA GLN A 189 23.44 -23.23 16.51
C GLN A 189 23.17 -23.71 17.93
N LEU A 190 22.47 -24.82 18.10
CA LEU A 190 22.58 -25.53 19.36
C LEU A 190 23.91 -26.30 19.33
N PRO A 191 24.89 -25.97 20.20
CA PRO A 191 26.05 -26.83 20.36
C PRO A 191 25.51 -28.22 20.76
N CYS A 192 25.84 -29.22 19.98
CA CYS A 192 25.59 -30.60 20.34
C CYS A 192 26.20 -30.84 21.70
N PHE A 193 25.39 -30.83 22.73
CA PHE A 193 25.77 -31.32 24.05
C PHE A 193 25.94 -32.82 23.91
N VAL A 194 27.16 -33.21 23.56
CA VAL A 194 27.61 -34.61 23.58
C VAL A 194 27.46 -35.08 25.00
N ASN A 195 26.45 -35.87 25.23
CA ASN A 195 26.25 -36.57 26.48
C ASN A 195 27.40 -37.59 26.65
N PRO A 196 28.35 -37.43 27.61
CA PRO A 196 29.34 -38.44 27.85
C PRO A 196 28.62 -39.66 28.46
N ARG A 197 28.38 -40.69 27.65
CA ARG A 197 27.94 -41.97 28.15
C ARG A 197 28.93 -42.45 29.20
N LEU A 198 28.45 -42.61 30.36
CA LEU A 198 29.01 -43.50 31.39
C LEU A 198 29.20 -44.88 30.81
N THR A 199 30.41 -45.24 30.41
CA THR A 199 30.80 -46.63 30.28
C THR A 199 31.31 -47.04 31.63
N GLY A 200 30.48 -47.77 32.38
CA GLY A 200 30.94 -48.53 33.51
C GLY A 200 31.68 -49.79 33.08
N VAL A 201 32.70 -50.10 33.82
CA VAL A 201 33.08 -51.44 34.32
C VAL A 201 33.72 -51.21 35.65
#